data_a12cd57cc8d23843414679711c98216f
#
_entry.id   a12cd57cc8d23843414679711c98216f
#
_cell.length_a   1.000
_cell.length_b   1.000
_cell.length_c   1.000
_cell.angle_alpha   90.00
_cell.angle_beta   90.00
_cell.angle_gamma   90.00
#
_symmetry.space_group_name_H-M   'P 1'
#
loop_
_entity.id
_entity.type
_entity.pdbx_description
1 polymer ?
#
loop_
_entity_poly.entity_id
_entity_poly.type
_entity_poly.pdbx_seq_one_letter_code
_entity_poly.pdbx_strand_id
1 'polypeptide(L)'
;MTSPDGGMYAYKRINHAPYDTTDVNVFYKVSFLPDSTKKDRYRDGQTLLMISDDYTWFGDYYKIKADSVNNYLAKSKKNAHDKKANDDFNMLVTTTTFDYIMLADLKSSQTTVQLRSPLNKYQYTYPTPQIQWTLLSGDTIINDLQCKKATCRYAGRNFIAWYAESMPLPYGPFVFSGLPGLVMKLYDDKLNWIFTNNGISKAASTDMMYLYKDKRYKKTTREKALSAYRNENENFVSIAIESGVMTVVKKGPNF
;
A
#
# COMPACT_ATOMS: atom_id res chain seq x y z
N MET A 1 -7.04 -20.48 -8.46
CA MET A 1 -7.17 -21.20 -7.16
C MET A 1 -8.42 -22.05 -7.21
N THR A 2 -8.29 -23.34 -7.06
CA THR A 2 -9.42 -24.27 -6.89
C THR A 2 -9.71 -24.43 -5.41
N SER A 3 -10.99 -24.61 -5.03
CA SER A 3 -11.35 -24.98 -3.68
C SER A 3 -10.82 -26.40 -3.35
N PRO A 4 -10.68 -26.80 -2.07
CA PRO A 4 -10.31 -28.16 -1.71
C PRO A 4 -11.17 -29.24 -2.37
N ASP A 5 -12.41 -28.89 -2.73
CA ASP A 5 -13.38 -29.76 -3.39
C ASP A 5 -13.31 -29.68 -4.94
N GLY A 6 -12.26 -29.08 -5.52
CA GLY A 6 -12.09 -28.94 -6.97
C GLY A 6 -12.98 -27.89 -7.64
N GLY A 7 -13.80 -27.19 -6.90
CA GLY A 7 -14.63 -26.09 -7.42
C GLY A 7 -13.82 -24.81 -7.66
N MET A 8 -14.14 -24.05 -8.71
CA MET A 8 -13.57 -22.70 -8.89
C MET A 8 -14.11 -21.75 -7.81
N TYR A 9 -13.21 -21.02 -7.15
CA TYR A 9 -13.64 -19.95 -6.24
C TYR A 9 -14.46 -18.93 -7.02
N ALA A 10 -15.70 -18.72 -6.61
CA ALA A 10 -16.53 -17.70 -7.21
C ALA A 10 -15.99 -16.31 -6.85
N TYR A 11 -15.62 -15.54 -7.87
CA TYR A 11 -15.26 -14.14 -7.67
C TYR A 11 -16.46 -13.37 -7.09
N LYS A 12 -16.20 -12.58 -6.05
CA LYS A 12 -17.21 -11.74 -5.41
C LYS A 12 -16.88 -10.27 -5.64
N ARG A 13 -17.89 -9.49 -5.99
CA ARG A 13 -17.72 -8.05 -6.14
C ARG A 13 -17.20 -7.45 -4.84
N ILE A 14 -16.15 -6.64 -4.96
CA ILE A 14 -15.58 -5.90 -3.85
C ILE A 14 -16.44 -4.67 -3.60
N ASN A 15 -16.95 -4.53 -2.38
CA ASN A 15 -17.70 -3.34 -1.98
C ASN A 15 -16.72 -2.25 -1.55
N HIS A 16 -16.84 -1.10 -2.15
CA HIS A 16 -16.09 0.10 -1.84
C HIS A 16 -16.99 1.18 -1.25
N ALA A 17 -16.44 2.00 -0.36
CA ALA A 17 -16.98 3.30 -0.01
C ALA A 17 -16.19 4.35 -0.81
N PRO A 18 -16.76 4.92 -1.88
CA PRO A 18 -16.08 5.96 -2.63
C PRO A 18 -16.00 7.24 -1.80
N TYR A 19 -14.92 7.98 -1.98
CA TYR A 19 -14.67 9.27 -1.32
C TYR A 19 -14.56 10.40 -2.33
N ASP A 20 -13.67 10.24 -3.33
CA ASP A 20 -13.44 11.26 -4.33
C ASP A 20 -12.87 10.65 -5.61
N THR A 21 -12.84 11.43 -6.69
CA THR A 21 -12.07 11.15 -7.89
C THR A 21 -10.71 11.82 -7.79
N THR A 22 -9.68 11.21 -8.35
CA THR A 22 -8.34 11.81 -8.31
C THR A 22 -8.12 12.76 -9.48
N ASP A 23 -7.33 13.81 -9.27
CA ASP A 23 -6.88 14.73 -10.32
C ASP A 23 -5.52 14.32 -10.88
N VAL A 24 -4.64 13.83 -9.99
CA VAL A 24 -3.28 13.43 -10.31
C VAL A 24 -2.95 12.07 -9.70
N ASN A 25 -2.38 11.21 -10.52
CA ASN A 25 -1.78 9.93 -10.12
C ASN A 25 -0.27 10.05 -10.09
N VAL A 26 0.35 9.71 -8.98
CA VAL A 26 1.81 9.70 -8.79
C VAL A 26 2.25 8.28 -8.45
N PHE A 27 3.13 7.73 -9.27
CA PHE A 27 3.62 6.37 -9.14
C PHE A 27 5.01 6.35 -8.50
N TYR A 28 5.22 5.42 -7.56
CA TYR A 28 6.54 5.22 -6.95
C TYR A 28 6.92 3.75 -7.01
N LYS A 29 8.07 3.45 -7.60
CA LYS A 29 8.77 2.21 -7.29
C LYS A 29 9.20 2.29 -5.83
N VAL A 30 8.93 1.25 -5.06
CA VAL A 30 9.43 1.10 -3.71
C VAL A 30 10.35 -0.10 -3.63
N SER A 31 11.50 0.08 -2.99
CA SER A 31 12.42 -1.00 -2.60
C SER A 31 12.58 -0.97 -1.09
N PHE A 32 12.39 -2.09 -0.43
CA PHE A 32 12.50 -2.14 1.03
C PHE A 32 13.07 -3.47 1.51
N LEU A 33 13.65 -3.44 2.70
CA LEU A 33 14.15 -4.60 3.42
C LEU A 33 13.08 -5.09 4.41
N PRO A 34 12.43 -6.26 4.17
CA PRO A 34 11.53 -6.87 5.15
C PRO A 34 12.23 -7.18 6.48
N ASP A 35 13.50 -7.57 6.38
CA ASP A 35 14.40 -7.82 7.49
C ASP A 35 15.63 -6.91 7.37
N SER A 36 15.71 -5.90 8.21
CA SER A 36 16.78 -4.89 8.18
C SER A 36 18.19 -5.44 8.48
N THR A 37 18.30 -6.68 8.93
CA THR A 37 19.58 -7.38 9.15
C THR A 37 20.12 -8.00 7.85
N LYS A 38 19.25 -8.25 6.86
CA LYS A 38 19.59 -8.89 5.57
C LYS A 38 19.69 -7.85 4.46
N LYS A 39 20.81 -7.15 4.37
CA LYS A 39 21.02 -5.97 3.53
C LYS A 39 20.97 -6.21 2.00
N ASP A 40 21.03 -7.45 1.56
CA ASP A 40 20.99 -7.88 0.16
C ASP A 40 19.58 -8.35 -0.30
N ARG A 41 18.61 -8.45 0.61
CA ARG A 41 17.29 -9.03 0.35
C ARG A 41 16.19 -7.98 0.21
N TYR A 42 16.39 -7.05 -0.71
CA TYR A 42 15.34 -6.09 -1.06
C TYR A 42 14.13 -6.77 -1.70
N ARG A 43 12.97 -6.27 -1.37
CA ARG A 43 11.73 -6.52 -2.10
C ARG A 43 11.33 -5.25 -2.81
N ASP A 44 10.95 -5.40 -4.08
CA ASP A 44 10.45 -4.31 -4.91
C ASP A 44 8.93 -4.36 -4.97
N GLY A 45 8.33 -3.20 -5.09
CA GLY A 45 6.89 -3.02 -5.28
C GLY A 45 6.59 -1.74 -6.06
N GLN A 46 5.33 -1.57 -6.39
CA GLN A 46 4.82 -0.38 -7.05
C GLN A 46 3.69 0.22 -6.24
N THR A 47 3.82 1.47 -5.84
CA THR A 47 2.78 2.19 -5.11
C THR A 47 2.17 3.30 -5.96
N LEU A 48 0.95 3.67 -5.61
CA LEU A 48 0.19 4.75 -6.20
C LEU A 48 -0.24 5.73 -5.11
N LEU A 49 0.04 7.00 -5.36
CA LEU A 49 -0.52 8.13 -4.63
C LEU A 49 -1.51 8.83 -5.56
N MET A 50 -2.76 8.90 -5.14
CA MET A 50 -3.82 9.67 -5.78
C MET A 50 -4.02 10.97 -5.02
N ILE A 51 -4.19 12.07 -5.73
CA ILE A 51 -4.31 13.42 -5.16
C ILE A 51 -5.56 14.07 -5.74
N SER A 52 -6.38 14.66 -4.88
CA SER A 52 -7.46 15.61 -5.21
C SER A 52 -7.39 16.82 -4.28
N ASP A 53 -8.32 17.75 -4.44
CA ASP A 53 -8.40 18.93 -3.57
C ASP A 53 -8.75 18.58 -2.11
N ASP A 54 -9.53 17.54 -1.88
CA ASP A 54 -10.06 17.18 -0.58
C ASP A 54 -9.36 15.98 0.08
N TYR A 55 -8.75 15.10 -0.73
CA TYR A 55 -8.18 13.84 -0.25
C TYR A 55 -6.86 13.50 -0.90
N THR A 56 -6.05 12.72 -0.17
CA THR A 56 -5.00 11.91 -0.77
C THR A 56 -5.23 10.44 -0.43
N TRP A 57 -4.93 9.58 -1.39
CA TRP A 57 -5.03 8.13 -1.22
C TRP A 57 -3.69 7.48 -1.59
N PHE A 58 -3.21 6.56 -0.76
CA PHE A 58 -1.94 5.84 -1.00
C PHE A 58 -2.11 4.35 -0.77
N GLY A 59 -1.58 3.55 -1.69
CA GLY A 59 -1.62 2.09 -1.58
C GLY A 59 -0.79 1.39 -2.66
N ASP A 60 -0.87 0.06 -2.68
CA ASP A 60 -0.19 -0.77 -3.67
C ASP A 60 -0.93 -0.71 -5.02
N TYR A 61 -0.19 -0.40 -6.08
CA TYR A 61 -0.74 -0.29 -7.44
C TYR A 61 -1.31 -1.63 -7.96
N TYR A 62 -0.59 -2.73 -7.73
CA TYR A 62 -1.03 -4.05 -8.19
C TYR A 62 -2.28 -4.51 -7.46
N LYS A 63 -2.45 -4.12 -6.20
CA LYS A 63 -3.67 -4.37 -5.43
C LYS A 63 -4.89 -3.71 -6.05
N ILE A 64 -4.77 -2.45 -6.47
CA ILE A 64 -5.86 -1.71 -7.14
C ILE A 64 -6.21 -2.40 -8.47
N LYS A 65 -5.20 -2.77 -9.24
CA LYS A 65 -5.40 -3.49 -10.51
C LYS A 65 -6.05 -4.85 -10.28
N ALA A 66 -5.63 -5.59 -9.26
CA ALA A 66 -6.25 -6.86 -8.89
C ALA A 66 -7.73 -6.69 -8.51
N ASP A 67 -8.07 -5.64 -7.77
CA ASP A 67 -9.46 -5.33 -7.41
C ASP A 67 -10.32 -5.05 -8.65
N SER A 68 -9.79 -4.31 -9.62
CA SER A 68 -10.46 -4.03 -10.89
C SER A 68 -10.71 -5.32 -11.69
N VAL A 69 -9.70 -6.18 -11.83
CA VAL A 69 -9.83 -7.47 -12.51
C VAL A 69 -10.79 -8.40 -11.76
N ASN A 70 -10.72 -8.45 -10.42
CA ASN A 70 -11.67 -9.22 -9.61
C ASN A 70 -13.11 -8.77 -9.83
N ASN A 71 -13.36 -7.46 -9.88
CA ASN A 71 -14.71 -6.93 -10.13
C ASN A 71 -15.20 -7.24 -11.56
N TYR A 72 -14.30 -7.23 -12.55
CA TYR A 72 -14.61 -7.69 -13.90
C TYR A 72 -15.02 -9.16 -13.90
N LEU A 73 -14.23 -10.05 -13.29
CA LEU A 73 -14.50 -11.48 -13.20
C LEU A 73 -15.79 -11.77 -12.40
N ALA A 74 -16.09 -10.99 -11.39
CA ALA A 74 -17.30 -11.13 -10.57
C ALA A 74 -18.57 -10.62 -11.27
N LYS A 75 -18.46 -9.89 -12.37
CA LYS A 75 -19.61 -9.26 -13.05
C LYS A 75 -20.55 -10.27 -13.69
N SER A 76 -20.02 -11.38 -14.22
CA SER A 76 -20.83 -12.45 -14.78
C SER A 76 -20.08 -13.79 -14.74
N LYS A 77 -20.85 -14.90 -14.83
CA LYS A 77 -20.25 -16.26 -14.92
C LYS A 77 -19.36 -16.42 -16.17
N LYS A 78 -19.71 -15.77 -17.27
CA LYS A 78 -18.90 -15.79 -18.51
C LYS A 78 -17.52 -15.19 -18.28
N ASN A 79 -17.45 -14.05 -17.57
CA ASN A 79 -16.19 -13.41 -17.22
C ASN A 79 -15.34 -14.29 -16.30
N ALA A 80 -15.96 -15.04 -15.38
CA ALA A 80 -15.24 -15.94 -14.47
C ALA A 80 -14.49 -17.08 -15.20
N HIS A 81 -14.86 -17.39 -16.45
CA HIS A 81 -14.17 -18.35 -17.32
C HIS A 81 -13.13 -17.70 -18.25
N ASP A 82 -12.93 -16.39 -18.19
CA ASP A 82 -11.89 -15.69 -18.96
C ASP A 82 -10.51 -16.06 -18.41
N LYS A 83 -9.84 -16.97 -19.11
CA LYS A 83 -8.52 -17.49 -18.70
C LYS A 83 -7.50 -16.37 -18.56
N LYS A 84 -7.44 -15.43 -19.54
CA LYS A 84 -6.49 -14.33 -19.51
C LYS A 84 -6.71 -13.44 -18.27
N ALA A 85 -7.95 -13.05 -17.99
CA ALA A 85 -8.27 -12.23 -16.81
C ALA A 85 -7.97 -12.97 -15.50
N ASN A 86 -8.16 -14.30 -15.44
CA ASN A 86 -7.78 -15.10 -14.27
C ASN A 86 -6.25 -15.14 -14.07
N ASP A 87 -5.49 -15.31 -15.15
CA ASP A 87 -4.02 -15.32 -15.10
C ASP A 87 -3.50 -13.93 -14.69
N ASP A 88 -4.04 -12.85 -15.27
CA ASP A 88 -3.74 -11.47 -14.91
C ASP A 88 -4.05 -11.20 -13.42
N PHE A 89 -5.21 -11.64 -12.91
CA PHE A 89 -5.57 -11.51 -11.51
C PHE A 89 -4.57 -12.22 -10.59
N ASN A 90 -4.21 -13.46 -10.89
CA ASN A 90 -3.26 -14.23 -10.09
C ASN A 90 -1.88 -13.57 -10.07
N MET A 91 -1.41 -13.10 -11.22
CA MET A 91 -0.16 -12.34 -11.32
C MET A 91 -0.20 -11.07 -10.44
N LEU A 92 -1.24 -10.27 -10.55
CA LEU A 92 -1.39 -9.03 -9.78
C LEU A 92 -1.41 -9.29 -8.27
N VAL A 93 -2.15 -10.32 -7.83
CA VAL A 93 -2.22 -10.70 -6.41
C VAL A 93 -0.85 -11.14 -5.88
N THR A 94 -0.10 -11.94 -6.65
CA THR A 94 1.24 -12.40 -6.24
C THR A 94 2.29 -11.30 -6.25
N THR A 95 2.10 -10.27 -7.09
CA THR A 95 2.99 -9.12 -7.19
C THR A 95 2.69 -8.05 -6.13
N THR A 96 1.48 -8.06 -5.54
CA THR A 96 1.11 -7.12 -4.47
C THR A 96 2.10 -7.21 -3.30
N THR A 97 2.66 -6.07 -2.93
CA THR A 97 3.71 -5.97 -1.91
C THR A 97 3.19 -5.45 -0.58
N PHE A 98 2.22 -4.51 -0.64
CA PHE A 98 1.62 -3.90 0.53
C PHE A 98 0.13 -4.22 0.61
N ASP A 99 -0.29 -4.63 1.78
CA ASP A 99 -1.69 -4.98 2.05
C ASP A 99 -2.34 -3.94 2.98
N TYR A 100 -2.07 -2.68 2.70
CA TYR A 100 -2.73 -1.56 3.34
C TYR A 100 -3.08 -0.46 2.33
N ILE A 101 -4.09 0.33 2.66
CA ILE A 101 -4.43 1.58 1.99
C ILE A 101 -4.58 2.67 3.03
N MET A 102 -4.27 3.89 2.62
CA MET A 102 -4.36 5.09 3.44
C MET A 102 -5.18 6.12 2.69
N LEU A 103 -6.16 6.70 3.36
CA LEU A 103 -6.95 7.82 2.88
C LEU A 103 -6.78 8.97 3.88
N ALA A 104 -6.18 10.06 3.44
CA ALA A 104 -6.10 11.28 4.23
C ALA A 104 -7.16 12.27 3.77
N ASP A 105 -7.99 12.70 4.70
CA ASP A 105 -8.92 13.80 4.55
C ASP A 105 -8.18 15.10 4.90
N LEU A 106 -7.99 15.95 3.91
CA LEU A 106 -7.20 17.17 4.01
C LEU A 106 -7.92 18.26 4.82
N LYS A 107 -9.26 18.27 4.80
CA LYS A 107 -10.08 19.22 5.56
C LYS A 107 -10.08 18.92 7.04
N SER A 108 -10.27 17.66 7.41
CA SER A 108 -10.27 17.26 8.82
C SER A 108 -8.88 16.96 9.39
N SER A 109 -7.85 16.90 8.53
CA SER A 109 -6.50 16.48 8.90
C SER A 109 -6.47 15.11 9.59
N GLN A 110 -7.28 14.17 9.09
CA GLN A 110 -7.36 12.81 9.59
C GLN A 110 -6.97 11.81 8.52
N THR A 111 -6.20 10.80 8.90
CA THR A 111 -5.83 9.70 8.01
C THR A 111 -6.49 8.41 8.49
N THR A 112 -7.26 7.78 7.61
CA THR A 112 -7.82 6.45 7.82
C THR A 112 -6.96 5.41 7.11
N VAL A 113 -6.55 4.38 7.85
CA VAL A 113 -5.78 3.25 7.34
C VAL A 113 -6.60 1.98 7.43
N GLN A 114 -6.63 1.24 6.35
CA GLN A 114 -7.08 -0.14 6.32
C GLN A 114 -5.87 -1.04 6.08
N LEU A 115 -5.57 -1.87 7.06
CA LEU A 115 -4.41 -2.74 7.11
C LEU A 115 -4.87 -4.19 7.15
N ARG A 116 -4.32 -5.04 6.29
CA ARG A 116 -4.51 -6.48 6.35
C ARG A 116 -3.26 -7.13 6.89
N SER A 117 -3.43 -7.93 7.93
CA SER A 117 -2.43 -8.85 8.45
C SER A 117 -2.69 -10.27 7.94
N PRO A 118 -1.81 -11.22 8.19
CA PRO A 118 -2.01 -12.60 7.73
C PRO A 118 -3.36 -13.23 8.11
N LEU A 119 -3.90 -12.89 9.28
CA LEU A 119 -5.14 -13.49 9.81
C LEU A 119 -6.31 -12.52 9.89
N ASN A 120 -6.06 -11.23 10.01
CA ASN A 120 -7.09 -10.24 10.29
C ASN A 120 -7.00 -9.00 9.40
N LYS A 121 -8.06 -8.18 9.47
CA LYS A 121 -8.12 -6.86 8.84
C LYS A 121 -8.42 -5.82 9.89
N TYR A 122 -7.70 -4.71 9.88
CA TYR A 122 -7.82 -3.63 10.85
C TYR A 122 -8.09 -2.31 10.15
N GLN A 123 -8.95 -1.50 10.75
CA GLN A 123 -9.16 -0.10 10.34
C GLN A 123 -8.96 0.81 11.55
N TYR A 124 -8.18 1.86 11.36
CA TYR A 124 -8.00 2.91 12.36
C TYR A 124 -7.88 4.27 11.68
N THR A 125 -8.25 5.30 12.43
CA THR A 125 -8.12 6.70 12.01
C THR A 125 -7.28 7.43 13.05
N TYR A 126 -6.42 8.31 12.60
CA TYR A 126 -5.52 9.09 13.46
C TYR A 126 -5.23 10.46 12.81
N PRO A 127 -4.82 11.48 13.61
CA PRO A 127 -4.42 12.77 13.05
C PRO A 127 -3.30 12.60 12.02
N THR A 128 -3.46 13.22 10.85
CA THR A 128 -2.43 13.19 9.79
C THR A 128 -1.11 13.75 10.33
N PRO A 129 0.00 13.02 10.23
CA PRO A 129 1.27 13.48 10.75
C PRO A 129 1.73 14.76 10.07
N GLN A 130 2.10 15.76 10.87
CA GLN A 130 2.74 16.98 10.39
C GLN A 130 4.25 16.75 10.37
N ILE A 131 4.81 16.54 9.19
CA ILE A 131 6.24 16.25 9.02
C ILE A 131 7.04 17.55 9.14
N GLN A 132 7.97 17.58 10.10
CA GLN A 132 8.89 18.71 10.27
C GLN A 132 10.11 18.50 9.37
N TRP A 133 10.16 19.26 8.28
CA TRP A 133 11.25 19.20 7.31
C TRP A 133 12.34 20.20 7.61
N THR A 134 13.60 19.78 7.45
CA THR A 134 14.78 20.65 7.39
C THR A 134 15.26 20.67 5.96
N LEU A 135 15.23 21.84 5.32
CA LEU A 135 15.74 22.02 3.96
C LEU A 135 17.27 21.98 3.99
N LEU A 136 17.86 21.31 3.05
CA LEU A 136 19.31 21.14 2.92
C LEU A 136 19.79 21.70 1.58
N SER A 137 21.06 22.09 1.54
CA SER A 137 21.75 22.38 0.28
C SER A 137 21.91 21.10 -0.54
N GLY A 138 21.86 21.24 -1.85
CA GLY A 138 22.07 20.17 -2.83
C GLY A 138 20.91 20.10 -3.81
N ASP A 139 21.29 19.86 -5.06
CA ASP A 139 20.40 19.75 -6.21
C ASP A 139 20.66 18.43 -6.94
N THR A 140 19.63 17.87 -7.55
CA THR A 140 19.74 16.71 -8.44
C THR A 140 18.63 16.76 -9.49
N ILE A 141 18.73 15.93 -10.51
CA ILE A 141 17.68 15.78 -11.53
C ILE A 141 17.08 14.38 -11.39
N ILE A 142 15.76 14.32 -11.28
CA ILE A 142 14.99 13.07 -11.24
C ILE A 142 13.83 13.20 -12.22
N ASN A 143 13.75 12.30 -13.20
CA ASN A 143 12.74 12.34 -14.27
C ASN A 143 12.64 13.73 -14.94
N ASP A 144 13.80 14.28 -15.32
CA ASP A 144 13.96 15.59 -15.97
C ASP A 144 13.51 16.79 -15.12
N LEU A 145 13.20 16.60 -13.85
CA LEU A 145 12.83 17.66 -12.92
C LEU A 145 13.99 17.97 -11.98
N GLN A 146 14.29 19.27 -11.82
CA GLN A 146 15.25 19.73 -10.83
C GLN A 146 14.65 19.56 -9.43
N CYS A 147 15.38 18.86 -8.55
CA CYS A 147 14.96 18.54 -7.21
C CYS A 147 15.90 19.12 -6.16
N LYS A 148 15.32 19.65 -5.10
CA LYS A 148 16.01 20.13 -3.89
C LYS A 148 15.96 19.06 -2.80
N LYS A 149 16.86 19.17 -1.84
CA LYS A 149 17.02 18.20 -0.76
C LYS A 149 16.38 18.68 0.55
N ALA A 150 15.74 17.76 1.24
CA ALA A 150 15.24 17.97 2.60
C ALA A 150 15.46 16.72 3.46
N THR A 151 15.43 16.88 4.77
CA THR A 151 15.46 15.76 5.73
C THR A 151 14.41 15.94 6.81
N CYS A 152 13.97 14.81 7.36
CA CYS A 152 13.09 14.80 8.54
C CYS A 152 13.35 13.57 9.41
N ARG A 153 12.84 13.60 10.64
CA ARG A 153 12.78 12.42 11.50
C ARG A 153 11.34 11.97 11.66
N TYR A 154 11.06 10.73 11.31
CA TYR A 154 9.72 10.14 11.44
C TYR A 154 9.81 8.69 11.92
N ALA A 155 8.95 8.29 12.87
CA ALA A 155 8.86 6.93 13.42
C ALA A 155 10.22 6.32 13.80
N GLY A 156 11.12 7.13 14.38
CA GLY A 156 12.45 6.72 14.87
C GLY A 156 13.51 6.60 13.77
N ARG A 157 13.23 6.99 12.52
CA ARG A 157 14.15 6.97 11.38
C ARG A 157 14.40 8.38 10.86
N ASN A 158 15.59 8.61 10.31
CA ASN A 158 15.90 9.81 9.55
C ASN A 158 15.59 9.53 8.08
N PHE A 159 14.83 10.42 7.45
CA PHE A 159 14.50 10.33 6.03
C PHE A 159 15.14 11.48 5.26
N ILE A 160 15.53 11.19 4.04
CA ILE A 160 16.03 12.14 3.07
C ILE A 160 15.05 12.15 1.91
N ALA A 161 14.59 13.35 1.55
CA ALA A 161 13.69 13.58 0.43
C ALA A 161 14.35 14.47 -0.62
N TRP A 162 14.08 14.16 -1.88
CA TRP A 162 14.31 15.02 -3.02
C TRP A 162 12.96 15.42 -3.60
N TYR A 163 12.68 16.71 -3.70
CA TYR A 163 11.38 17.24 -4.11
C TYR A 163 11.53 18.28 -5.22
N ALA A 164 10.57 18.32 -6.14
CA ALA A 164 10.55 19.22 -7.30
C ALA A 164 9.59 20.40 -7.05
N GLU A 165 10.11 21.61 -6.87
CA GLU A 165 9.29 22.81 -6.69
C GLU A 165 8.50 23.19 -7.96
N SER A 166 8.96 22.77 -9.14
CA SER A 166 8.24 22.93 -10.40
C SER A 166 6.93 22.14 -10.46
N MET A 167 6.75 21.17 -9.54
CA MET A 167 5.51 20.44 -9.32
C MET A 167 4.94 20.86 -7.96
N PRO A 168 4.08 21.90 -7.88
CA PRO A 168 3.63 22.49 -6.62
C PRO A 168 2.56 21.63 -5.91
N LEU A 169 2.86 20.36 -5.73
CA LEU A 169 2.04 19.38 -5.02
C LEU A 169 2.79 19.00 -3.74
N PRO A 170 2.35 19.47 -2.55
CA PRO A 170 3.09 19.28 -1.30
C PRO A 170 2.96 17.86 -0.73
N TYR A 171 2.99 16.84 -1.59
CA TYR A 171 2.74 15.46 -1.24
C TYR A 171 3.89 14.53 -1.63
N GLY A 172 3.93 13.35 -1.02
CA GLY A 172 4.87 12.30 -1.29
C GLY A 172 4.31 10.93 -0.91
N PRO A 173 5.12 9.86 -1.02
CA PRO A 173 4.68 8.52 -0.70
C PRO A 173 4.38 8.38 0.79
N PHE A 174 3.43 7.50 1.13
CA PHE A 174 3.01 7.18 2.48
C PHE A 174 2.43 8.41 3.21
N VAL A 175 3.05 8.89 4.30
CA VAL A 175 2.60 10.04 5.11
C VAL A 175 3.42 11.31 4.85
N PHE A 176 4.40 11.25 3.96
CA PHE A 176 5.36 12.33 3.77
C PHE A 176 4.79 13.43 2.89
N SER A 177 4.40 14.53 3.53
CA SER A 177 3.84 15.73 2.90
C SER A 177 4.43 16.99 3.52
N GLY A 178 4.10 18.17 2.96
CA GLY A 178 4.46 19.47 3.53
C GLY A 178 5.73 20.10 2.97
N LEU A 179 6.41 19.50 1.99
CA LEU A 179 7.45 20.17 1.21
C LEU A 179 6.80 21.10 0.15
N PRO A 180 7.49 22.16 -0.32
CA PRO A 180 6.93 23.10 -1.30
C PRO A 180 6.83 22.53 -2.73
N GLY A 181 6.91 21.20 -2.88
CA GLY A 181 6.80 20.50 -4.14
C GLY A 181 6.68 19.00 -3.97
N LEU A 182 6.42 18.30 -5.08
CA LEU A 182 6.23 16.86 -5.09
C LEU A 182 7.52 16.12 -4.70
N VAL A 183 7.41 15.18 -3.78
CA VAL A 183 8.53 14.30 -3.42
C VAL A 183 8.81 13.33 -4.56
N MET A 184 9.98 13.47 -5.19
CA MET A 184 10.41 12.63 -6.31
C MET A 184 11.17 11.38 -5.83
N LYS A 185 11.90 11.49 -4.72
CA LYS A 185 12.60 10.36 -4.10
C LYS A 185 12.60 10.54 -2.59
N LEU A 186 12.36 9.45 -1.87
CA LEU A 186 12.38 9.41 -0.41
C LEU A 186 13.10 8.13 0.03
N TYR A 187 14.01 8.24 0.99
CA TYR A 187 14.66 7.06 1.57
C TYR A 187 15.10 7.33 3.01
N ASP A 188 15.15 6.28 3.84
CA ASP A 188 15.76 6.40 5.17
C ASP A 188 17.30 6.30 5.08
N ASP A 189 18.01 6.89 6.05
CA ASP A 189 19.47 6.98 6.09
C ASP A 189 20.18 5.60 6.07
N LYS A 190 19.45 4.53 6.41
CA LYS A 190 19.94 3.14 6.36
C LYS A 190 19.53 2.40 5.09
N LEU A 191 18.85 3.07 4.16
CA LEU A 191 18.33 2.52 2.90
C LEU A 191 17.40 1.32 3.09
N ASN A 192 16.73 1.19 4.25
CA ASN A 192 15.76 0.10 4.44
C ASN A 192 14.46 0.35 3.65
N TRP A 193 14.16 1.61 3.35
CA TRP A 193 13.01 2.05 2.56
C TRP A 193 13.45 3.07 1.53
N ILE A 194 13.16 2.82 0.27
CA ILE A 194 13.49 3.69 -0.85
C ILE A 194 12.24 3.80 -1.74
N PHE A 195 11.70 5.00 -1.86
CA PHE A 195 10.65 5.33 -2.82
C PHE A 195 11.26 6.20 -3.92
N THR A 196 11.04 5.85 -5.17
CA THR A 196 11.50 6.64 -6.32
C THR A 196 10.32 6.84 -7.27
N ASN A 197 10.00 8.10 -7.56
CA ASN A 197 8.98 8.41 -8.56
C ASN A 197 9.39 7.82 -9.92
N ASN A 198 8.46 7.11 -10.53
CA ASN A 198 8.63 6.51 -11.86
C ASN A 198 7.47 6.84 -12.82
N GLY A 199 6.58 7.74 -12.41
CA GLY A 199 5.53 8.23 -13.28
C GLY A 199 4.61 9.23 -12.58
N ILE A 200 4.11 10.18 -13.37
CA ILE A 200 3.07 11.12 -12.98
C ILE A 200 2.09 11.19 -14.15
N SER A 201 0.81 11.08 -13.89
CA SER A 201 -0.21 11.23 -14.93
C SER A 201 -1.41 12.03 -14.42
N LYS A 202 -2.03 12.77 -15.34
CA LYS A 202 -3.38 13.26 -15.10
C LYS A 202 -4.29 12.03 -14.94
N ALA A 203 -5.18 12.09 -13.98
CA ALA A 203 -6.07 10.96 -13.71
C ALA A 203 -7.15 10.83 -14.80
N ALA A 204 -7.61 9.61 -15.01
CA ALA A 204 -8.85 9.37 -15.74
C ALA A 204 -10.04 9.69 -14.82
N SER A 205 -11.14 10.16 -15.40
CA SER A 205 -12.38 10.49 -14.65
C SER A 205 -12.98 9.31 -13.88
N THR A 206 -12.48 8.11 -14.12
CA THR A 206 -12.90 6.87 -13.44
C THR A 206 -11.98 6.45 -12.29
N ASP A 207 -10.84 7.13 -12.12
CA ASP A 207 -9.91 6.81 -11.04
C ASP A 207 -10.48 7.34 -9.72
N MET A 208 -10.84 6.42 -8.84
CA MET A 208 -11.60 6.73 -7.63
C MET A 208 -10.80 6.36 -6.38
N MET A 209 -10.77 7.27 -5.43
CA MET A 209 -10.28 7.01 -4.07
C MET A 209 -11.35 6.30 -3.27
N TYR A 210 -11.00 5.23 -2.57
CA TYR A 210 -11.97 4.44 -1.82
C TYR A 210 -11.36 3.79 -0.57
N LEU A 211 -12.24 3.40 0.34
CA LEU A 211 -11.97 2.42 1.38
C LEU A 211 -12.83 1.18 1.15
N TYR A 212 -12.35 0.02 1.55
CA TYR A 212 -13.14 -1.21 1.48
C TYR A 212 -14.30 -1.16 2.46
N LYS A 213 -15.50 -1.43 1.96
CA LYS A 213 -16.70 -1.60 2.79
C LYS A 213 -16.88 -3.08 3.15
N ASP A 214 -15.99 -3.57 4.03
CA ASP A 214 -15.96 -4.97 4.44
C ASP A 214 -16.09 -5.05 5.97
N LYS A 215 -17.13 -5.77 6.46
CA LYS A 215 -17.40 -5.94 7.89
C LYS A 215 -16.27 -6.66 8.66
N ARG A 216 -15.37 -7.33 7.94
CA ARG A 216 -14.18 -8.00 8.53
C ARG A 216 -13.09 -7.01 8.99
N TYR A 217 -13.15 -5.74 8.58
CA TYR A 217 -12.25 -4.72 9.12
C TYR A 217 -12.65 -4.40 10.56
N LYS A 218 -11.82 -4.84 11.50
CA LYS A 218 -11.96 -4.54 12.94
C LYS A 218 -11.55 -3.09 13.18
N LYS A 219 -12.49 -2.25 13.58
CA LYS A 219 -12.20 -0.87 13.98
C LYS A 219 -11.47 -0.88 15.32
N THR A 220 -10.31 -0.21 15.40
CA THR A 220 -9.47 -0.20 16.59
C THR A 220 -8.57 1.04 16.62
N THR A 221 -7.70 1.18 17.60
CA THR A 221 -6.67 2.23 17.62
C THR A 221 -5.46 1.84 16.77
N ARG A 222 -4.68 2.83 16.36
CA ARG A 222 -3.45 2.62 15.60
C ARG A 222 -2.48 1.69 16.32
N GLU A 223 -2.28 1.91 17.62
CA GLU A 223 -1.35 1.14 18.47
C GLU A 223 -1.76 -0.34 18.53
N LYS A 224 -3.05 -0.60 18.77
CA LYS A 224 -3.58 -1.96 18.82
C LYS A 224 -3.48 -2.66 17.46
N ALA A 225 -3.81 -1.96 16.36
CA ALA A 225 -3.69 -2.51 15.01
C ALA A 225 -2.24 -2.89 14.67
N LEU A 226 -1.28 -1.99 14.95
CA LEU A 226 0.13 -2.22 14.65
C LEU A 226 0.75 -3.31 15.56
N SER A 227 0.36 -3.36 16.83
CA SER A 227 0.79 -4.44 17.75
C SER A 227 0.27 -5.79 17.29
N ALA A 228 -1.02 -5.88 16.94
CA ALA A 228 -1.61 -7.11 16.40
C ALA A 228 -0.97 -7.53 15.07
N TYR A 229 -0.74 -6.58 14.15
CA TYR A 229 -0.06 -6.84 12.89
C TYR A 229 1.34 -7.42 13.11
N ARG A 230 2.13 -6.83 14.03
CA ARG A 230 3.46 -7.34 14.38
C ARG A 230 3.38 -8.75 14.93
N ASN A 231 2.53 -8.98 15.93
CA ASN A 231 2.36 -10.29 16.55
C ASN A 231 1.94 -11.36 15.54
N GLU A 232 0.99 -11.06 14.65
CA GLU A 232 0.53 -12.00 13.63
C GLU A 232 1.62 -12.32 12.59
N ASN A 233 2.51 -11.38 12.26
CA ASN A 233 3.63 -11.66 11.34
C ASN A 233 4.76 -12.44 12.02
N GLU A 234 5.08 -12.13 13.27
CA GLU A 234 6.14 -12.80 14.03
C GLU A 234 5.75 -14.22 14.45
N ASN A 235 4.48 -14.42 14.80
CA ASN A 235 3.98 -15.67 15.37
C ASN A 235 2.93 -16.37 14.48
N PHE A 236 2.95 -16.11 13.16
CA PHE A 236 1.91 -16.58 12.23
C PHE A 236 1.62 -18.08 12.35
N VAL A 237 2.66 -18.91 12.34
CA VAL A 237 2.51 -20.38 12.36
C VAL A 237 1.83 -20.85 13.64
N SER A 238 2.27 -20.36 14.81
CA SER A 238 1.68 -20.73 16.11
C SER A 238 0.22 -20.31 16.18
N ILE A 239 -0.08 -19.05 15.83
CA ILE A 239 -1.45 -18.52 15.88
C ILE A 239 -2.35 -19.25 14.86
N ALA A 240 -1.85 -19.57 13.67
CA ALA A 240 -2.61 -20.28 12.65
C ALA A 240 -2.97 -21.72 13.06
N ILE A 241 -2.07 -22.40 13.81
CA ILE A 241 -2.33 -23.73 14.39
C ILE A 241 -3.36 -23.62 15.50
N GLU A 242 -3.16 -22.71 16.46
CA GLU A 242 -4.07 -22.50 17.60
C GLU A 242 -5.48 -22.12 17.18
N SER A 243 -5.58 -21.30 16.10
CA SER A 243 -6.88 -20.88 15.54
C SER A 243 -7.53 -21.90 14.60
N GLY A 244 -6.89 -23.06 14.37
CA GLY A 244 -7.39 -24.10 13.47
C GLY A 244 -7.30 -23.76 11.98
N VAL A 245 -6.63 -22.68 11.61
CA VAL A 245 -6.39 -22.28 10.19
C VAL A 245 -5.36 -23.20 9.54
N MET A 246 -4.43 -23.74 10.33
CA MET A 246 -3.43 -24.71 9.89
C MET A 246 -3.42 -25.93 10.83
N THR A 247 -3.21 -27.11 10.26
CA THR A 247 -3.01 -28.35 11.03
C THR A 247 -1.59 -28.85 10.85
N VAL A 248 -0.95 -29.26 11.94
CA VAL A 248 0.35 -29.93 11.89
C VAL A 248 0.13 -31.36 11.41
N VAL A 249 0.51 -31.66 10.18
CA VAL A 249 0.59 -33.07 9.74
C VAL A 249 1.84 -33.69 10.39
N LYS A 250 1.66 -34.50 11.43
CA LYS A 250 2.75 -35.33 11.92
C LYS A 250 3.15 -36.28 10.78
N LYS A 251 4.39 -36.21 10.29
CA LYS A 251 4.95 -37.29 9.46
C LYS A 251 4.85 -38.57 10.28
N GLY A 252 4.09 -39.51 9.76
CA GLY A 252 4.12 -40.88 10.33
C GLY A 252 5.55 -41.42 10.30
N PRO A 253 5.88 -42.38 11.16
CA PRO A 253 7.18 -43.05 11.10
C PRO A 253 7.35 -43.60 9.67
N ASN A 254 8.50 -43.32 9.06
CA ASN A 254 8.88 -43.96 7.81
C ASN A 254 8.98 -45.48 8.06
N PHE A 255 8.09 -46.24 7.44
CA PHE A 255 8.28 -47.66 7.27
C PHE A 255 9.16 -47.90 6.04
#